data_75a2242f29996147b87ce9a1388ecc2f
#
_entry.id   75a2242f29996147b87ce9a1388ecc2f
#
_cell.length_a   1.000
_cell.length_b   1.000
_cell.length_c   1.000
_cell.angle_alpha   90.00
_cell.angle_beta   90.00
_cell.angle_gamma   90.00
#
_symmetry.space_group_name_H-M   'P 1'
#
loop_
_entity.id
_entity.type
_entity.pdbx_description
1 polymer ?
#
loop_
_entity_poly.entity_id
_entity_poly.type
_entity_poly.pdbx_seq_one_letter_code
_entity_poly.pdbx_strand_id
1 'polypeptide(L)'
;CLVIYSSPCNPSGSVYTMAETEALAEVFKRHEQVIIISDEIYELINFTGAHASLGAVPGMEDRVVTVNGVSKGFAMTGWRLGYIGAPEWIAKACAKIQGQVTSAPCSIAQVAAGAAVASDPSIADEMRSAFLKRRELMISRLESIPGLKVNRPMGAFYLFPDVSGLFGKRFGDRIMNSGDDLAFFLLEEGKVATVGGDSFGTPECIRL
;
A
#
# COMPACT_ATOMS: atom_id res chain seq x y z
N CYS A 1 -3.14 -1.39 23.06
CA CYS A 1 -3.35 -2.22 21.86
C CYS A 1 -3.05 -1.39 20.60
N LEU A 2 -2.62 -2.03 19.51
CA LEU A 2 -2.25 -1.35 18.26
C LEU A 2 -2.93 -2.04 17.08
N VAL A 3 -3.48 -1.27 16.15
CA VAL A 3 -3.96 -1.72 14.85
C VAL A 3 -3.15 -1.02 13.77
N ILE A 4 -2.75 -1.77 12.76
CA ILE A 4 -2.09 -1.24 11.55
C ILE A 4 -2.95 -1.62 10.35
N TYR A 5 -3.29 -0.66 9.52
CA TYR A 5 -3.95 -0.91 8.24
C TYR A 5 -3.46 0.08 7.18
N SER A 6 -3.68 -0.23 5.91
CA SER A 6 -3.29 0.65 4.81
C SER A 6 -4.44 0.87 3.82
N SER A 7 -4.58 2.12 3.36
CA SER A 7 -5.54 2.51 2.32
C SER A 7 -4.97 3.70 1.52
N PRO A 8 -4.73 3.52 0.23
CA PRO A 8 -4.79 2.32 -0.59
C PRO A 8 -3.80 1.23 -0.14
N CYS A 9 -4.19 -0.05 -0.23
CA CYS A 9 -3.48 -1.18 0.37
C CYS A 9 -2.42 -1.78 -0.56
N ASN A 10 -1.29 -2.14 0.01
CA ASN A 10 -0.32 -3.08 -0.54
C ASN A 10 -0.47 -4.42 0.21
N PRO A 11 -0.86 -5.55 -0.43
CA PRO A 11 -0.76 -5.82 -1.88
C PRO A 11 -2.07 -5.68 -2.68
N SER A 12 -3.24 -5.60 -2.03
CA SER A 12 -4.54 -5.81 -2.67
C SER A 12 -5.00 -4.65 -3.56
N GLY A 13 -4.48 -3.44 -3.35
CA GLY A 13 -4.97 -2.22 -3.98
C GLY A 13 -6.38 -1.81 -3.54
N SER A 14 -6.89 -2.39 -2.44
CA SER A 14 -8.17 -1.97 -1.86
C SER A 14 -8.08 -0.56 -1.30
N VAL A 15 -9.18 0.16 -1.40
CA VAL A 15 -9.32 1.53 -0.91
C VAL A 15 -10.61 1.59 -0.09
N TYR A 16 -10.51 2.07 1.14
CA TYR A 16 -11.69 2.37 1.94
C TYR A 16 -12.33 3.68 1.47
N THR A 17 -13.63 3.65 1.29
CA THR A 17 -14.45 4.85 1.05
C THR A 17 -14.57 5.69 2.32
N MET A 18 -15.00 6.95 2.20
CA MET A 18 -15.26 7.78 3.38
C MET A 18 -16.28 7.13 4.33
N ALA A 19 -17.36 6.57 3.79
CA ALA A 19 -18.38 5.89 4.61
C ALA A 19 -17.84 4.67 5.36
N GLU A 20 -16.96 3.87 4.73
CA GLU A 20 -16.31 2.73 5.40
C GLU A 20 -15.30 3.21 6.45
N THR A 21 -14.56 4.28 6.17
CA THR A 21 -13.62 4.89 7.11
C THR A 21 -14.34 5.45 8.33
N GLU A 22 -15.48 6.12 8.16
CA GLU A 22 -16.34 6.58 9.23
C GLU A 22 -16.92 5.41 10.05
N ALA A 23 -17.36 4.35 9.39
CA ALA A 23 -17.86 3.14 10.07
C ALA A 23 -16.77 2.48 10.92
N LEU A 24 -15.52 2.41 10.43
CA LEU A 24 -14.35 1.96 11.19
C LEU A 24 -14.08 2.87 12.39
N ALA A 25 -14.14 4.19 12.20
CA ALA A 25 -13.96 5.15 13.28
C ALA A 25 -14.97 4.95 14.40
N GLU A 26 -16.25 4.69 14.08
CA GLU A 26 -17.28 4.40 15.08
C GLU A 26 -16.98 3.11 15.88
N VAL A 27 -16.35 2.12 15.28
CA VAL A 27 -15.85 0.94 16.03
C VAL A 27 -14.71 1.34 16.94
N PHE A 28 -13.71 2.06 16.43
CA PHE A 28 -12.55 2.47 17.22
C PHE A 28 -12.91 3.42 18.38
N LYS A 29 -13.89 4.30 18.21
CA LYS A 29 -14.37 5.17 19.30
C LYS A 29 -14.85 4.41 20.52
N ARG A 30 -15.35 3.18 20.35
CA ARG A 30 -15.75 2.30 21.45
C ARG A 30 -14.58 1.59 22.15
N HIS A 31 -13.36 1.73 21.59
CA HIS A 31 -12.14 1.06 22.07
C HIS A 31 -11.01 2.08 22.25
N GLU A 32 -11.17 2.98 23.21
CA GLU A 32 -10.29 4.14 23.42
C GLU A 32 -8.81 3.78 23.65
N GLN A 33 -8.52 2.58 24.14
CA GLN A 33 -7.16 2.08 24.39
C GLN A 33 -6.41 1.66 23.12
N VAL A 34 -7.05 1.69 21.95
CA VAL A 34 -6.44 1.29 20.69
C VAL A 34 -5.81 2.48 19.99
N ILE A 35 -4.52 2.37 19.70
CA ILE A 35 -3.80 3.28 18.79
C ILE A 35 -3.86 2.70 17.39
N ILE A 36 -4.08 3.55 16.39
CA ILE A 36 -4.21 3.12 15.01
C ILE A 36 -3.06 3.73 14.19
N ILE A 37 -2.35 2.90 13.45
CA ILE A 37 -1.42 3.33 12.41
C ILE A 37 -2.13 3.18 11.07
N SER A 38 -2.38 4.31 10.40
CA SER A 38 -2.97 4.39 9.07
C SER A 38 -1.86 4.66 8.05
N ASP A 39 -1.49 3.65 7.27
CA ASP A 39 -0.52 3.80 6.18
C ASP A 39 -1.23 4.31 4.93
N GLU A 40 -0.98 5.57 4.59
CA GLU A 40 -1.62 6.30 3.51
C GLU A 40 -0.62 6.63 2.37
N ILE A 41 0.51 5.93 2.32
CA ILE A 41 1.61 6.20 1.37
C ILE A 41 1.17 6.22 -0.11
N TYR A 42 0.04 5.60 -0.44
CA TYR A 42 -0.53 5.54 -1.79
C TYR A 42 -1.69 6.52 -2.02
N GLU A 43 -1.94 7.50 -1.14
CA GLU A 43 -3.07 8.43 -1.24
C GLU A 43 -3.22 9.10 -2.62
N LEU A 44 -2.09 9.51 -3.24
CA LEU A 44 -2.05 10.14 -4.56
C LEU A 44 -2.16 9.14 -5.72
N ILE A 45 -2.03 7.82 -5.45
CA ILE A 45 -2.25 6.75 -6.42
C ILE A 45 -3.56 6.05 -6.08
N ASN A 46 -4.62 6.83 -6.06
CA ASN A 46 -5.98 6.43 -5.75
C ASN A 46 -6.87 6.68 -6.98
N PHE A 47 -7.52 5.63 -7.47
CA PHE A 47 -8.32 5.67 -8.69
C PHE A 47 -9.80 5.99 -8.41
N THR A 48 -10.19 6.15 -7.14
CA THR A 48 -11.56 6.51 -6.77
C THR A 48 -11.83 8.02 -6.83
N GLY A 49 -10.77 8.83 -6.96
CA GLY A 49 -10.85 10.29 -7.01
C GLY A 49 -10.84 11.00 -5.66
N ALA A 50 -11.04 10.27 -4.56
CA ALA A 50 -11.01 10.86 -3.21
C ALA A 50 -10.27 9.93 -2.24
N HIS A 51 -9.44 10.50 -1.38
CA HIS A 51 -8.78 9.79 -0.29
C HIS A 51 -9.54 10.02 1.03
N ALA A 52 -9.76 8.93 1.77
CA ALA A 52 -10.38 8.95 3.08
C ALA A 52 -9.33 8.65 4.15
N SER A 53 -8.92 9.68 4.89
CA SER A 53 -7.98 9.52 6.02
C SER A 53 -8.73 9.31 7.31
N LEU A 54 -8.40 8.28 8.06
CA LEU A 54 -8.99 8.03 9.37
C LEU A 54 -8.60 9.11 10.38
N GLY A 55 -7.40 9.67 10.27
CA GLY A 55 -6.95 10.77 11.11
C GLY A 55 -7.71 12.08 10.92
N ALA A 56 -8.46 12.21 9.81
CA ALA A 56 -9.33 13.36 9.55
C ALA A 56 -10.76 13.17 10.07
N VAL A 57 -11.13 11.99 10.56
CA VAL A 57 -12.46 11.73 11.11
C VAL A 57 -12.57 12.32 12.52
N PRO A 58 -13.58 13.17 12.80
CA PRO A 58 -13.74 13.81 14.12
C PRO A 58 -13.75 12.79 15.26
N GLY A 59 -12.95 13.05 16.30
CA GLY A 59 -12.78 12.20 17.49
C GLY A 59 -11.75 11.07 17.32
N MET A 60 -10.97 11.09 16.24
CA MET A 60 -9.87 10.15 16.02
C MET A 60 -8.48 10.80 16.18
N GLU A 61 -8.41 12.11 16.38
CA GLU A 61 -7.19 12.93 16.34
C GLU A 61 -6.14 12.49 17.38
N ASP A 62 -6.59 12.04 18.56
CA ASP A 62 -5.70 11.74 19.70
C ASP A 62 -5.09 10.33 19.66
N ARG A 63 -5.38 9.53 18.62
CA ARG A 63 -4.94 8.12 18.58
C ARG A 63 -4.68 7.55 17.20
N VAL A 64 -4.80 8.35 16.15
CA VAL A 64 -4.38 7.93 14.80
C VAL A 64 -3.00 8.48 14.51
N VAL A 65 -2.16 7.60 14.00
CA VAL A 65 -0.86 7.91 13.42
C VAL A 65 -1.00 7.71 11.91
N THR A 66 -1.14 8.80 11.18
CA THR A 66 -1.13 8.77 9.72
C THR A 66 0.32 8.69 9.25
N VAL A 67 0.67 7.60 8.56
CA VAL A 67 1.99 7.39 7.97
C VAL A 67 1.91 7.71 6.49
N ASN A 68 2.80 8.58 6.03
CA ASN A 68 2.86 8.96 4.62
C ASN A 68 4.30 9.27 4.21
N GLY A 69 4.52 9.68 2.98
CA GLY A 69 5.84 10.02 2.48
C GLY A 69 5.85 10.40 1.01
N VAL A 70 7.01 10.80 0.53
CA VAL A 70 7.19 11.26 -0.85
C VAL A 70 7.53 10.14 -1.83
N SER A 71 7.76 8.92 -1.33
CA SER A 71 8.28 7.81 -2.13
C SER A 71 7.38 7.41 -3.29
N LYS A 72 6.06 7.40 -3.10
CA LYS A 72 5.10 6.84 -4.06
C LYS A 72 4.39 7.94 -4.85
N GLY A 73 3.64 8.80 -4.18
CA GLY A 73 2.88 9.87 -4.82
C GLY A 73 3.72 10.87 -5.60
N PHE A 74 4.97 11.06 -5.21
CA PHE A 74 5.91 11.98 -5.87
C PHE A 74 7.04 11.27 -6.62
N ALA A 75 7.00 9.94 -6.74
CA ALA A 75 8.05 9.12 -7.40
C ALA A 75 9.46 9.35 -6.80
N MET A 76 9.56 9.64 -5.51
CA MET A 76 10.81 10.00 -4.80
C MET A 76 11.34 8.86 -3.93
N THR A 77 11.30 7.62 -4.42
CA THR A 77 11.73 6.43 -3.64
C THR A 77 13.18 6.50 -3.21
N GLY A 78 14.07 7.03 -4.04
CA GLY A 78 15.51 7.16 -3.78
C GLY A 78 15.85 8.22 -2.73
N TRP A 79 14.95 9.15 -2.41
CA TRP A 79 15.16 10.20 -1.43
C TRP A 79 15.04 9.73 0.02
N ARG A 80 14.49 8.53 0.24
CA ARG A 80 14.40 7.84 1.53
C ARG A 80 13.76 8.69 2.63
N LEU A 81 12.61 9.29 2.36
CA LEU A 81 11.90 10.14 3.31
C LEU A 81 10.41 9.79 3.40
N GLY A 82 9.96 9.60 4.63
CA GLY A 82 8.56 9.52 5.04
C GLY A 82 8.32 10.41 6.25
N TYR A 83 7.07 10.59 6.60
CA TYR A 83 6.65 11.40 7.74
C TYR A 83 5.39 10.81 8.39
N ILE A 84 5.10 11.26 9.59
CA ILE A 84 3.87 10.92 10.31
C ILE A 84 3.13 12.18 10.71
N GLY A 85 1.81 12.13 10.62
CA GLY A 85 0.88 13.00 11.36
C GLY A 85 0.37 12.23 12.57
N ALA A 86 0.60 12.72 13.78
CA ALA A 86 0.29 11.98 14.99
C ALA A 86 0.04 12.92 16.19
N PRO A 87 -0.63 12.45 17.26
CA PRO A 87 -0.69 13.16 18.52
C PRO A 87 0.71 13.55 19.02
N GLU A 88 0.82 14.71 19.63
CA GLU A 88 2.12 15.31 20.00
C GLU A 88 3.00 14.36 20.85
N TRP A 89 2.40 13.63 21.76
CA TRP A 89 3.13 12.70 22.63
C TRP A 89 3.75 11.53 21.84
N ILE A 90 3.08 11.02 20.81
CA ILE A 90 3.61 9.99 19.91
C ILE A 90 4.71 10.60 19.05
N ALA A 91 4.46 11.75 18.43
CA ALA A 91 5.43 12.41 17.56
C ALA A 91 6.74 12.72 18.31
N LYS A 92 6.65 13.22 19.57
CA LYS A 92 7.82 13.45 20.43
C LYS A 92 8.57 12.16 20.76
N ALA A 93 7.86 11.07 21.06
CA ALA A 93 8.47 9.78 21.34
C ALA A 93 9.21 9.23 20.10
N CYS A 94 8.58 9.30 18.93
CA CYS A 94 9.20 8.92 17.65
C CYS A 94 10.45 9.75 17.35
N ALA A 95 10.36 11.08 17.51
CA ALA A 95 11.51 11.97 17.29
C ALA A 95 12.69 11.66 18.23
N LYS A 96 12.39 11.33 19.50
CA LYS A 96 13.41 10.94 20.48
C LYS A 96 14.14 9.65 20.05
N ILE A 97 13.38 8.62 19.64
CA ILE A 97 13.96 7.34 19.18
C ILE A 97 14.74 7.57 17.88
N GLN A 98 14.13 8.27 16.91
CA GLN A 98 14.78 8.61 15.63
C GLN A 98 16.13 9.30 15.85
N GLY A 99 16.18 10.30 16.75
CA GLY A 99 17.39 11.04 17.06
C GLY A 99 18.52 10.18 17.63
N GLN A 100 18.20 9.06 18.32
CA GLN A 100 19.20 8.14 18.87
C GLN A 100 19.63 7.04 17.89
N VAL A 101 18.73 6.65 16.96
CA VAL A 101 18.97 5.51 16.06
C VAL A 101 19.61 5.96 14.75
N THR A 102 19.07 6.99 14.10
CA THR A 102 19.51 7.43 12.76
C THR A 102 19.77 8.93 12.68
N SER A 103 19.66 9.66 13.77
CA SER A 103 19.72 11.11 13.91
C SER A 103 18.55 11.81 13.19
N ALA A 104 18.58 11.91 11.86
CA ALA A 104 17.53 12.52 11.04
C ALA A 104 17.69 12.09 9.57
N PRO A 105 16.63 12.23 8.75
CA PRO A 105 16.77 12.15 7.30
C PRO A 105 17.72 13.22 6.76
N CYS A 106 18.32 12.95 5.59
CA CYS A 106 19.20 13.91 4.91
C CYS A 106 18.49 15.28 4.73
N SER A 107 19.15 16.37 5.08
CA SER A 107 18.57 17.73 5.02
C SER A 107 18.14 18.13 3.60
N ILE A 108 18.89 17.73 2.57
CA ILE A 108 18.53 17.97 1.17
C ILE A 108 17.23 17.26 0.84
N ALA A 109 17.06 15.99 1.31
CA ALA A 109 15.84 15.22 1.12
C ALA A 109 14.66 15.88 1.84
N GLN A 110 14.85 16.46 3.02
CA GLN A 110 13.81 17.18 3.75
C GLN A 110 13.31 18.41 2.99
N VAL A 111 14.23 19.21 2.44
CA VAL A 111 13.86 20.39 1.64
C VAL A 111 13.10 19.98 0.38
N ALA A 112 13.59 18.96 -0.33
CA ALA A 112 12.92 18.44 -1.52
C ALA A 112 11.51 17.86 -1.21
N ALA A 113 11.39 17.11 -0.12
CA ALA A 113 10.11 16.59 0.34
C ALA A 113 9.13 17.70 0.76
N GLY A 114 9.63 18.74 1.44
CA GLY A 114 8.83 19.91 1.79
C GLY A 114 8.28 20.61 0.55
N ALA A 115 9.08 20.78 -0.49
CA ALA A 115 8.64 21.35 -1.76
C ALA A 115 7.60 20.44 -2.46
N ALA A 116 7.81 19.12 -2.44
CA ALA A 116 6.87 18.16 -3.02
C ALA A 116 5.50 18.21 -2.32
N VAL A 117 5.48 18.16 -0.99
CA VAL A 117 4.24 18.18 -0.19
C VAL A 117 3.50 19.52 -0.30
N ALA A 118 4.24 20.61 -0.47
CA ALA A 118 3.64 21.95 -0.67
C ALA A 118 3.13 22.19 -2.11
N SER A 119 3.41 21.28 -3.04
CA SER A 119 2.93 21.41 -4.41
C SER A 119 1.44 21.03 -4.53
N ASP A 120 0.79 21.45 -5.62
CA ASP A 120 -0.57 21.04 -5.91
C ASP A 120 -0.65 19.51 -6.11
N PRO A 121 -1.59 18.82 -5.47
CA PRO A 121 -1.76 17.36 -5.63
C PRO A 121 -1.95 16.88 -7.08
N SER A 122 -2.40 17.75 -7.98
CA SER A 122 -2.53 17.47 -9.42
C SER A 122 -1.21 17.08 -10.10
N ILE A 123 -0.06 17.37 -9.47
CA ILE A 123 1.27 16.93 -9.94
C ILE A 123 1.33 15.39 -10.12
N ALA A 124 0.52 14.64 -9.38
CA ALA A 124 0.45 13.18 -9.48
C ALA A 124 -0.52 12.68 -10.56
N ASP A 125 -1.30 13.54 -11.22
CA ASP A 125 -2.41 13.14 -12.11
C ASP A 125 -1.93 12.39 -13.35
N GLU A 126 -0.83 12.83 -13.94
CA GLU A 126 -0.24 12.15 -15.11
C GLU A 126 0.23 10.73 -14.73
N MET A 127 0.94 10.62 -13.61
CA MET A 127 1.41 9.33 -13.10
C MET A 127 0.23 8.42 -12.72
N ARG A 128 -0.78 8.95 -12.03
CA ARG A 128 -2.01 8.21 -11.67
C ARG A 128 -2.73 7.71 -12.91
N SER A 129 -2.86 8.54 -13.94
CA SER A 129 -3.46 8.16 -15.23
C SER A 129 -2.67 7.08 -15.95
N ALA A 130 -1.33 7.13 -15.91
CA ALA A 130 -0.47 6.10 -16.47
C ALA A 130 -0.64 4.76 -15.73
N PHE A 131 -0.70 4.77 -14.40
CA PHE A 131 -0.96 3.57 -13.61
C PHE A 131 -2.35 2.99 -13.87
N LEU A 132 -3.36 3.83 -14.02
CA LEU A 132 -4.72 3.39 -14.36
C LEU A 132 -4.73 2.64 -15.70
N LYS A 133 -4.08 3.18 -16.73
CA LYS A 133 -3.96 2.51 -18.05
C LYS A 133 -3.22 1.17 -17.96
N ARG A 134 -2.13 1.12 -17.17
CA ARG A 134 -1.37 -0.12 -16.93
C ARG A 134 -2.22 -1.15 -16.19
N ARG A 135 -2.98 -0.73 -15.19
CA ARG A 135 -3.92 -1.59 -14.45
C ARG A 135 -4.91 -2.25 -15.41
N GLU A 136 -5.60 -1.48 -16.25
CA GLU A 136 -6.59 -2.02 -17.20
C GLU A 136 -5.96 -3.01 -18.19
N LEU A 137 -4.77 -2.68 -18.71
CA LEU A 137 -4.04 -3.59 -19.57
C LEU A 137 -3.69 -4.90 -18.87
N MET A 138 -3.15 -4.82 -17.65
CA MET A 138 -2.77 -6.02 -16.88
C MET A 138 -3.98 -6.87 -16.52
N ILE A 139 -5.08 -6.25 -16.07
CA ILE A 139 -6.32 -6.98 -15.77
C ILE A 139 -6.78 -7.74 -17.01
N SER A 140 -6.91 -7.08 -18.16
CA SER A 140 -7.38 -7.72 -19.39
C SER A 140 -6.50 -8.89 -19.83
N ARG A 141 -5.20 -8.81 -19.58
CA ARG A 141 -4.26 -9.91 -19.89
C ARG A 141 -4.36 -11.06 -18.90
N LEU A 142 -4.45 -10.76 -17.62
CA LEU A 142 -4.55 -11.81 -16.60
C LEU A 142 -5.90 -12.53 -16.61
N GLU A 143 -7.00 -11.83 -16.88
CA GLU A 143 -8.34 -12.44 -17.04
C GLU A 143 -8.41 -13.45 -18.19
N SER A 144 -7.52 -13.31 -19.18
CA SER A 144 -7.44 -14.28 -20.28
C SER A 144 -6.70 -15.58 -19.92
N ILE A 145 -6.09 -15.67 -18.73
CA ILE A 145 -5.33 -16.83 -18.28
C ILE A 145 -6.25 -17.76 -17.48
N PRO A 146 -6.54 -18.99 -17.94
CA PRO A 146 -7.40 -19.89 -17.21
C PRO A 146 -6.81 -20.28 -15.85
N GLY A 147 -7.62 -20.19 -14.80
CA GLY A 147 -7.22 -20.54 -13.44
C GLY A 147 -6.80 -19.36 -12.57
N LEU A 148 -6.73 -18.15 -13.11
CA LEU A 148 -6.53 -16.92 -12.35
C LEU A 148 -7.88 -16.27 -12.02
N LYS A 149 -7.98 -15.73 -10.78
CA LYS A 149 -9.08 -14.83 -10.40
C LYS A 149 -8.46 -13.46 -10.11
N VAL A 150 -8.79 -12.49 -10.93
CA VAL A 150 -8.15 -11.17 -10.91
C VAL A 150 -9.00 -10.21 -10.10
N ASN A 151 -8.42 -9.62 -9.05
CA ASN A 151 -9.04 -8.50 -8.35
C ASN A 151 -8.91 -7.21 -9.17
N ARG A 152 -9.82 -6.27 -8.95
CA ARG A 152 -9.72 -4.93 -9.55
C ARG A 152 -9.32 -3.93 -8.47
N PRO A 153 -8.03 -3.60 -8.36
CA PRO A 153 -7.54 -2.66 -7.35
C PRO A 153 -8.07 -1.25 -7.61
N MET A 154 -8.42 -0.55 -6.54
CA MET A 154 -8.94 0.82 -6.59
C MET A 154 -7.86 1.87 -6.28
N GLY A 155 -6.65 1.44 -5.92
CA GLY A 155 -5.49 2.29 -5.68
C GLY A 155 -4.20 1.50 -5.65
N ALA A 156 -3.09 2.17 -5.32
CA ALA A 156 -1.73 1.67 -5.46
C ALA A 156 -1.41 1.28 -6.92
N PHE A 157 -0.36 0.50 -7.15
CA PHE A 157 0.03 0.06 -8.50
C PHE A 157 0.27 -1.46 -8.56
N TYR A 158 -0.41 -2.20 -7.69
CA TYR A 158 -0.30 -3.66 -7.61
C TYR A 158 -1.55 -4.34 -8.15
N LEU A 159 -1.35 -5.55 -8.68
CA LEU A 159 -2.38 -6.56 -8.86
C LEU A 159 -2.08 -7.73 -7.94
N PHE A 160 -3.11 -8.32 -7.36
CA PHE A 160 -2.97 -9.42 -6.41
C PHE A 160 -3.95 -10.55 -6.75
N PRO A 161 -3.78 -11.20 -7.93
CA PRO A 161 -4.65 -12.28 -8.37
C PRO A 161 -4.50 -13.53 -7.51
N ASP A 162 -5.64 -14.22 -7.29
CA ASP A 162 -5.70 -15.58 -6.79
C ASP A 162 -5.29 -16.54 -7.93
N VAL A 163 -4.26 -17.33 -7.68
CA VAL A 163 -3.66 -18.29 -8.61
C VAL A 163 -3.92 -19.74 -8.21
N SER A 164 -4.80 -19.98 -7.23
CA SER A 164 -5.13 -21.32 -6.71
C SER A 164 -5.64 -22.29 -7.79
N GLY A 165 -6.22 -21.78 -8.88
CA GLY A 165 -6.62 -22.59 -10.03
C GLY A 165 -5.45 -23.23 -10.80
N LEU A 166 -4.21 -22.86 -10.47
CA LEU A 166 -2.98 -23.49 -11.01
C LEU A 166 -2.41 -24.54 -10.08
N PHE A 167 -2.88 -24.65 -8.83
CA PHE A 167 -2.35 -25.59 -7.85
C PHE A 167 -2.60 -27.04 -8.28
N GLY A 168 -1.63 -27.88 -7.96
CA GLY A 168 -1.59 -29.28 -8.40
C GLY A 168 -1.15 -29.47 -9.85
N LYS A 169 -1.07 -28.39 -10.65
CA LYS A 169 -0.57 -28.50 -12.02
C LYS A 169 0.94 -28.68 -12.03
N ARG A 170 1.40 -29.46 -13.00
CA ARG A 170 2.82 -29.73 -13.23
C ARG A 170 3.37 -28.88 -14.38
N PHE A 171 4.53 -28.27 -14.15
CA PHE A 171 5.30 -27.55 -15.15
C PHE A 171 6.73 -28.11 -15.15
N GLY A 172 7.07 -28.93 -16.14
CA GLY A 172 8.30 -29.73 -16.12
C GLY A 172 8.29 -30.68 -14.90
N ASP A 173 9.31 -30.60 -14.07
CA ASP A 173 9.44 -31.41 -12.85
C ASP A 173 8.83 -30.78 -11.60
N ARG A 174 8.28 -29.57 -11.71
CA ARG A 174 7.70 -28.81 -10.59
C ARG A 174 6.19 -28.95 -10.53
N ILE A 175 5.67 -29.05 -9.31
CA ILE A 175 4.24 -29.01 -9.01
C ILE A 175 3.99 -27.69 -8.28
N MET A 176 3.01 -26.91 -8.76
CA MET A 176 2.62 -25.64 -8.12
C MET A 176 1.68 -25.93 -6.95
N ASN A 177 2.09 -25.59 -5.73
CA ASN A 177 1.27 -25.79 -4.53
C ASN A 177 0.97 -24.50 -3.78
N SER A 178 1.63 -23.40 -4.17
CA SER A 178 1.47 -22.08 -3.55
C SER A 178 1.73 -20.95 -4.55
N GLY A 179 1.39 -19.72 -4.15
CA GLY A 179 1.79 -18.52 -4.89
C GLY A 179 3.31 -18.35 -4.95
N ASP A 180 4.02 -18.76 -3.89
CA ASP A 180 5.49 -18.72 -3.85
C ASP A 180 6.10 -19.68 -4.88
N ASP A 181 5.59 -20.91 -5.01
CA ASP A 181 6.07 -21.84 -6.05
C ASP A 181 5.90 -21.23 -7.45
N LEU A 182 4.74 -20.58 -7.70
CA LEU A 182 4.50 -19.91 -8.97
C LEU A 182 5.43 -18.71 -9.16
N ALA A 183 5.67 -17.92 -8.12
CA ALA A 183 6.57 -16.77 -8.19
C ALA A 183 8.01 -17.20 -8.53
N PHE A 184 8.53 -18.26 -7.91
CA PHE A 184 9.82 -18.85 -8.24
C PHE A 184 9.85 -19.39 -9.67
N PHE A 185 8.81 -20.09 -10.11
CA PHE A 185 8.71 -20.59 -11.48
C PHE A 185 8.74 -19.45 -12.48
N LEU A 186 7.94 -18.40 -12.26
CA LEU A 186 7.90 -17.23 -13.15
C LEU A 186 9.25 -16.50 -13.20
N LEU A 187 9.96 -16.44 -12.09
CA LEU A 187 11.29 -15.83 -12.05
C LEU A 187 12.30 -16.62 -12.86
N GLU A 188 12.33 -17.94 -12.68
CA GLU A 188 13.36 -18.80 -13.29
C GLU A 188 13.08 -19.09 -14.78
N GLU A 189 11.83 -19.37 -15.13
CA GLU A 189 11.48 -19.76 -16.50
C GLU A 189 10.91 -18.58 -17.30
N GLY A 190 10.01 -17.79 -16.69
CA GLY A 190 9.37 -16.64 -17.33
C GLY A 190 10.20 -15.37 -17.33
N LYS A 191 11.27 -15.29 -16.52
CA LYS A 191 12.09 -14.08 -16.27
C LYS A 191 11.23 -12.90 -15.79
N VAL A 192 10.15 -13.22 -15.07
CA VAL A 192 9.21 -12.25 -14.48
C VAL A 192 9.31 -12.33 -12.96
N ALA A 193 9.73 -11.24 -12.34
CA ALA A 193 9.80 -11.12 -10.89
C ALA A 193 8.42 -10.76 -10.32
N THR A 194 7.89 -11.62 -9.46
CA THR A 194 6.66 -11.41 -8.70
C THR A 194 6.93 -11.69 -7.22
N VAL A 195 5.96 -11.39 -6.36
CA VAL A 195 6.07 -11.72 -4.93
C VAL A 195 4.94 -12.70 -4.59
N GLY A 196 5.30 -13.83 -4.01
CA GLY A 196 4.31 -14.81 -3.55
C GLY A 196 3.48 -14.31 -2.39
N GLY A 197 2.28 -14.83 -2.27
CA GLY A 197 1.28 -14.37 -1.32
C GLY A 197 1.54 -14.78 0.13
N ASP A 198 2.42 -15.75 0.37
CA ASP A 198 2.77 -16.21 1.74
C ASP A 198 3.25 -15.05 2.61
N SER A 199 4.07 -14.15 2.04
CA SER A 199 4.54 -12.94 2.73
C SER A 199 3.44 -11.98 3.16
N PHE A 200 2.23 -12.15 2.63
CA PHE A 200 1.04 -11.33 2.92
C PHE A 200 -0.06 -12.14 3.64
N GLY A 201 0.22 -13.38 4.05
CA GLY A 201 -0.75 -14.27 4.68
C GLY A 201 -1.82 -14.82 3.74
N THR A 202 -1.59 -14.81 2.43
CA THR A 202 -2.52 -15.21 1.38
C THR A 202 -1.81 -16.10 0.35
N PRO A 203 -1.44 -17.34 0.74
CA PRO A 203 -0.58 -18.22 -0.07
C PRO A 203 -1.16 -18.58 -1.45
N GLU A 204 -2.45 -18.39 -1.66
CA GLU A 204 -3.12 -18.57 -2.94
C GLU A 204 -2.91 -17.43 -3.94
N CYS A 205 -2.27 -16.34 -3.54
CA CYS A 205 -2.10 -15.15 -4.39
C CYS A 205 -0.63 -14.92 -4.81
N ILE A 206 -0.45 -14.09 -5.82
CA ILE A 206 0.85 -13.47 -6.16
C ILE A 206 0.67 -11.96 -6.35
N ARG A 207 1.67 -11.18 -5.99
CA ARG A 207 1.68 -9.73 -6.26
C ARG A 207 2.51 -9.41 -7.51
N LEU A 208 1.88 -8.69 -8.42
CA LEU A 208 2.42 -8.15 -9.65
C LEU A 208 2.60 -6.64 -9.55
#